data_a5ad7644355c8bc17c1a6ea52b47856d
#
_entry.id   a5ad7644355c8bc17c1a6ea52b47856d
#
_cell.length_a   1.000
_cell.length_b   1.000
_cell.length_c   1.000
_cell.angle_alpha   90.00
_cell.angle_beta   90.00
_cell.angle_gamma   90.00
#
_symmetry.space_group_name_H-M   'P 1'
#
loop_
_entity.id
_entity.type
_entity.pdbx_description
1 polymer ?
#
loop_
_entity_poly.entity_id
_entity_poly.type
_entity_poly.pdbx_seq_one_letter_code
_entity_poly.pdbx_strand_id
1 'polypeptide(L)'
;MGSLSAFDSFGSWRGYIWRIGLESVPDFWLTGIGLDNYRDAFEYRADFSTLPWSQGKGHNEYIHILVTEGVFALVNYLALLFYAFFTGMKSALKSINKDRANAVVTCIFLTMFIAYTSQACFNSSVVNTAPYFWVVLGMVMTKNHQRPFGYRKKLKQRQSKS
;
A
#
# COMPACT_ATOMS: atom_id res chain seq x y z
N MET A 1 -7.69 -1.84 -35.07
CA MET A 1 -8.71 -2.09 -34.02
C MET A 1 -8.33 -3.35 -33.29
N GLY A 2 -7.73 -3.23 -32.12
CA GLY A 2 -7.47 -4.39 -31.26
C GLY A 2 -8.80 -4.90 -30.71
N SER A 3 -9.11 -6.17 -30.92
CA SER A 3 -10.29 -6.79 -30.31
C SER A 3 -10.17 -6.71 -28.81
N LEU A 4 -11.22 -6.22 -28.12
CA LEU A 4 -11.32 -6.25 -26.67
C LEU A 4 -11.08 -7.68 -26.19
N SER A 5 -10.11 -7.87 -25.30
CA SER A 5 -9.84 -9.18 -24.70
C SER A 5 -10.82 -9.47 -23.55
N ALA A 6 -11.01 -10.75 -23.21
CA ALA A 6 -11.78 -11.10 -22.03
C ALA A 6 -11.22 -10.47 -20.74
N PHE A 7 -9.91 -10.16 -20.72
CA PHE A 7 -9.27 -9.46 -19.62
C PHE A 7 -9.72 -7.99 -19.53
N ASP A 8 -10.00 -7.32 -20.64
CA ASP A 8 -10.41 -5.90 -20.64
C ASP A 8 -11.73 -5.67 -19.89
N SER A 9 -12.66 -6.63 -19.95
CA SER A 9 -13.94 -6.56 -19.23
C SER A 9 -13.84 -6.92 -17.75
N PHE A 10 -12.70 -7.45 -17.30
CA PHE A 10 -12.50 -7.85 -15.91
C PHE A 10 -12.71 -6.70 -14.94
N GLY A 11 -13.45 -6.95 -13.84
CA GLY A 11 -13.60 -6.02 -12.73
C GLY A 11 -14.20 -4.67 -13.14
N SER A 12 -15.23 -4.65 -13.98
CA SER A 12 -15.88 -3.43 -14.48
C SER A 12 -14.90 -2.52 -15.25
N TRP A 13 -14.23 -3.10 -16.24
CA TRP A 13 -13.26 -2.44 -17.12
C TRP A 13 -11.89 -2.11 -16.47
N ARG A 14 -11.62 -2.57 -15.25
CA ARG A 14 -10.31 -2.39 -14.62
C ARG A 14 -9.20 -3.04 -15.43
N GLY A 15 -9.45 -4.23 -16.01
CA GLY A 15 -8.48 -4.90 -16.88
C GLY A 15 -8.03 -4.01 -18.04
N TYR A 16 -8.96 -3.32 -18.71
CA TYR A 16 -8.65 -2.36 -19.76
C TYR A 16 -7.82 -1.18 -19.24
N ILE A 17 -8.22 -0.59 -18.10
CA ILE A 17 -7.50 0.53 -17.46
C ILE A 17 -6.07 0.11 -17.12
N TRP A 18 -5.87 -1.09 -16.55
CA TRP A 18 -4.55 -1.61 -16.21
C TRP A 18 -3.69 -1.86 -17.44
N ARG A 19 -4.27 -2.45 -18.50
CA ARG A 19 -3.57 -2.70 -19.76
C ARG A 19 -3.07 -1.40 -20.38
N ILE A 20 -3.94 -0.42 -20.55
CA ILE A 20 -3.58 0.89 -21.11
C ILE A 20 -2.49 1.58 -20.30
N GLY A 21 -2.61 1.58 -18.95
CA GLY A 21 -1.57 2.13 -18.07
C GLY A 21 -0.24 1.42 -18.25
N LEU A 22 -0.23 0.08 -18.28
CA LEU A 22 1.00 -0.70 -18.44
C LEU A 22 1.62 -0.53 -19.83
N GLU A 23 0.83 -0.34 -20.89
CA GLU A 23 1.32 -0.05 -22.24
C GLU A 23 2.04 1.31 -22.34
N SER A 24 1.78 2.25 -21.43
CA SER A 24 2.48 3.54 -21.35
C SER A 24 3.82 3.45 -20.59
N VAL A 25 4.00 2.43 -19.75
CA VAL A 25 5.20 2.30 -18.89
C VAL A 25 6.52 2.33 -19.67
N PRO A 26 6.70 1.64 -20.82
CA PRO A 26 7.97 1.66 -21.54
C PRO A 26 8.47 3.05 -21.90
N ASP A 27 7.56 3.99 -22.13
CA ASP A 27 7.90 5.37 -22.52
C ASP A 27 8.29 6.24 -21.29
N PHE A 28 7.79 5.88 -20.09
CA PHE A 28 7.92 6.66 -18.86
C PHE A 28 8.43 5.83 -17.66
N TRP A 29 9.07 4.68 -17.90
CA TRP A 29 9.36 3.68 -16.87
C TRP A 29 10.19 4.20 -15.69
N LEU A 30 11.07 5.19 -15.93
CA LEU A 30 12.01 5.67 -14.92
C LEU A 30 11.37 6.63 -13.92
N THR A 31 10.67 7.64 -14.43
CA THR A 31 10.15 8.77 -13.64
C THR A 31 8.62 8.80 -13.57
N GLY A 32 7.96 7.93 -14.33
CA GLY A 32 6.52 8.02 -14.55
C GLY A 32 6.14 9.23 -15.39
N ILE A 33 4.85 9.39 -15.62
CA ILE A 33 4.27 10.50 -16.40
C ILE A 33 4.02 11.76 -15.54
N GLY A 34 4.18 11.64 -14.23
CA GLY A 34 3.96 12.70 -13.24
C GLY A 34 2.93 12.31 -12.19
N LEU A 35 3.12 12.83 -10.97
CA LEU A 35 2.25 12.55 -9.82
C LEU A 35 0.78 12.79 -10.16
N ASP A 36 -0.04 11.78 -9.93
CA ASP A 36 -1.49 11.76 -10.14
C ASP A 36 -1.96 12.02 -11.61
N ASN A 37 -1.03 12.02 -12.58
CA ASN A 37 -1.31 12.23 -14.00
C ASN A 37 -1.68 10.93 -14.74
N TYR A 38 -2.35 9.98 -14.08
CA TYR A 38 -2.78 8.73 -14.73
C TYR A 38 -3.69 8.97 -15.92
N ARG A 39 -4.45 10.07 -15.90
CA ARG A 39 -5.29 10.49 -17.02
C ARG A 39 -4.47 10.71 -18.30
N ASP A 40 -3.33 11.38 -18.20
CA ASP A 40 -2.49 11.70 -19.37
C ASP A 40 -1.90 10.42 -19.97
N ALA A 41 -1.47 9.46 -19.12
CA ALA A 41 -1.02 8.14 -19.59
C ALA A 41 -2.15 7.38 -20.29
N PHE A 42 -3.36 7.46 -19.75
CA PHE A 42 -4.53 6.83 -20.32
C PHE A 42 -4.90 7.47 -21.67
N GLU A 43 -4.96 8.80 -21.76
CA GLU A 43 -5.27 9.54 -22.97
C GLU A 43 -4.22 9.35 -24.08
N TYR A 44 -2.97 9.16 -23.70
CA TYR A 44 -1.87 8.90 -24.63
C TYR A 44 -2.00 7.57 -25.39
N ARG A 45 -2.59 6.54 -24.76
CA ARG A 45 -2.68 5.17 -25.30
C ARG A 45 -4.10 4.68 -25.57
N ALA A 46 -5.12 5.27 -24.95
CA ALA A 46 -6.49 4.80 -25.07
C ALA A 46 -7.08 5.05 -26.46
N ASP A 47 -7.84 4.09 -26.94
CA ASP A 47 -8.71 4.26 -28.10
C ASP A 47 -10.09 4.74 -27.62
N PHE A 48 -10.34 6.03 -27.74
CA PHE A 48 -11.61 6.66 -27.34
C PHE A 48 -12.81 6.23 -28.19
N SER A 49 -12.60 5.55 -29.32
CA SER A 49 -13.69 4.92 -30.06
C SER A 49 -14.28 3.72 -29.28
N THR A 50 -13.46 3.12 -28.40
CA THR A 50 -13.85 1.97 -27.60
C THR A 50 -14.44 2.37 -26.24
N LEU A 51 -13.86 3.38 -25.60
CA LEU A 51 -14.33 3.92 -24.31
C LEU A 51 -14.35 5.45 -24.37
N PRO A 52 -15.53 6.08 -24.39
CA PRO A 52 -15.67 7.52 -24.58
C PRO A 52 -15.38 8.37 -23.33
N TRP A 53 -14.71 7.80 -22.31
CA TRP A 53 -14.33 8.51 -21.09
C TRP A 53 -12.87 8.24 -20.71
N SER A 54 -12.20 9.28 -20.20
CA SER A 54 -10.86 9.14 -19.65
C SER A 54 -10.89 8.69 -18.18
N GLN A 55 -9.84 7.99 -17.76
CA GLN A 55 -9.69 7.49 -16.39
C GLN A 55 -8.57 8.24 -15.66
N GLY A 56 -8.94 8.94 -14.58
CA GLY A 56 -7.98 9.67 -13.76
C GLY A 56 -7.23 8.80 -12.74
N LYS A 57 -7.62 7.55 -12.55
CA LYS A 57 -7.04 6.63 -11.56
C LYS A 57 -6.88 5.22 -12.12
N GLY A 58 -5.79 4.54 -11.73
CA GLY A 58 -5.48 3.19 -12.18
C GLY A 58 -6.32 2.09 -11.53
N HIS A 59 -7.09 2.38 -10.49
CA HIS A 59 -7.82 1.38 -9.70
C HIS A 59 -6.98 0.18 -9.26
N ASN A 60 -5.68 0.38 -9.14
CA ASN A 60 -4.66 -0.48 -8.56
C ASN A 60 -3.52 0.44 -8.18
N GLU A 61 -3.22 0.53 -6.87
CA GLU A 61 -2.22 1.46 -6.34
C GLU A 61 -0.83 1.21 -6.91
N TYR A 62 -0.47 -0.07 -7.08
CA TYR A 62 0.87 -0.44 -7.56
C TYR A 62 1.07 -0.06 -9.04
N ILE A 63 0.05 -0.30 -9.87
CA ILE A 63 0.06 0.13 -11.28
C ILE A 63 0.01 1.65 -11.35
N HIS A 64 -0.77 2.29 -10.50
CA HIS A 64 -0.87 3.75 -10.45
C HIS A 64 0.49 4.38 -10.16
N ILE A 65 1.19 3.93 -9.11
CA ILE A 65 2.54 4.40 -8.77
C ILE A 65 3.52 4.14 -9.92
N LEU A 66 3.50 2.93 -10.51
CA LEU A 66 4.39 2.61 -11.62
C LEU A 66 4.23 3.55 -12.82
N VAL A 67 2.97 3.84 -13.18
CA VAL A 67 2.64 4.70 -14.33
C VAL A 67 2.94 6.16 -14.04
N THR A 68 2.59 6.65 -12.84
CA THR A 68 2.66 8.08 -12.51
C THR A 68 4.01 8.52 -11.93
N GLU A 69 4.70 7.62 -11.22
CA GLU A 69 5.93 7.94 -10.47
C GLU A 69 7.13 7.10 -10.89
N GLY A 70 6.90 6.05 -11.69
CA GLY A 70 7.95 5.20 -12.25
C GLY A 70 8.41 4.06 -11.35
N VAL A 71 9.36 3.28 -11.86
CA VAL A 71 9.84 2.04 -11.23
C VAL A 71 10.53 2.27 -9.90
N PHE A 72 11.28 3.36 -9.74
CA PHE A 72 11.99 3.63 -8.49
C PHE A 72 11.03 3.93 -7.34
N ALA A 73 9.96 4.67 -7.59
CA ALA A 73 8.92 4.93 -6.60
C ALA A 73 8.22 3.63 -6.19
N LEU A 74 7.84 2.80 -7.17
CA LEU A 74 7.22 1.50 -6.90
C LEU A 74 8.13 0.59 -6.08
N VAL A 75 9.42 0.47 -6.43
CA VAL A 75 10.39 -0.37 -5.70
C VAL A 75 10.55 0.12 -4.25
N ASN A 76 10.70 1.43 -4.04
CA ASN A 76 10.80 1.99 -2.69
C ASN A 76 9.50 1.75 -1.88
N TYR A 77 8.35 1.94 -2.51
CA TYR A 77 7.05 1.68 -1.86
C TYR A 77 6.91 0.21 -1.46
N LEU A 78 7.20 -0.72 -2.36
CA LEU A 78 7.17 -2.16 -2.06
C LEU A 78 8.19 -2.54 -0.98
N ALA A 79 9.41 -2.01 -1.03
CA ALA A 79 10.43 -2.25 -0.01
C ALA A 79 9.95 -1.79 1.38
N LEU A 80 9.30 -0.63 1.47
CA LEU A 80 8.69 -0.13 2.70
C LEU A 80 7.59 -1.07 3.21
N LEU A 81 6.69 -1.53 2.33
CA LEU A 81 5.62 -2.47 2.69
C LEU A 81 6.19 -3.80 3.20
N PHE A 82 7.16 -4.38 2.50
CA PHE A 82 7.82 -5.62 2.94
C PHE A 82 8.55 -5.43 4.27
N TYR A 83 9.28 -4.33 4.43
CA TYR A 83 9.95 -4.03 5.70
C TYR A 83 8.96 -3.93 6.86
N ALA A 84 7.85 -3.21 6.68
CA ALA A 84 6.79 -3.08 7.69
C ALA A 84 6.13 -4.43 8.00
N PHE A 85 5.83 -5.24 6.99
CA PHE A 85 5.26 -6.58 7.18
C PHE A 85 6.17 -7.47 8.01
N PHE A 86 7.45 -7.60 7.63
CA PHE A 86 8.39 -8.48 8.35
C PHE A 86 8.71 -7.98 9.76
N THR A 87 8.81 -6.66 9.96
CA THR A 87 9.03 -6.10 11.30
C THR A 87 7.80 -6.28 12.19
N GLY A 88 6.60 -6.06 11.66
CA GLY A 88 5.33 -6.32 12.36
C GLY A 88 5.17 -7.79 12.73
N MET A 89 5.43 -8.70 11.79
CA MET A 89 5.37 -10.14 12.03
C MET A 89 6.35 -10.58 13.12
N LYS A 90 7.61 -10.15 13.06
CA LYS A 90 8.61 -10.44 14.09
C LYS A 90 8.18 -9.91 15.46
N SER A 91 7.61 -8.72 15.51
CA SER A 91 7.09 -8.11 16.74
C SER A 91 5.93 -8.91 17.32
N ALA A 92 4.97 -9.32 16.50
CA ALA A 92 3.84 -10.14 16.91
C ALA A 92 4.30 -11.47 17.50
N LEU A 93 5.13 -12.22 16.78
CA LEU A 93 5.66 -13.51 17.22
C LEU A 93 6.47 -13.41 18.53
N LYS A 94 7.31 -12.38 18.67
CA LYS A 94 8.08 -12.14 19.89
C LYS A 94 7.20 -11.80 21.10
N SER A 95 6.07 -11.17 20.88
CA SER A 95 5.17 -10.70 21.93
C SER A 95 4.24 -11.80 22.45
N ILE A 96 3.93 -12.82 21.66
CA ILE A 96 2.98 -13.91 22.02
C ILE A 96 3.35 -14.54 23.38
N ASN A 97 4.62 -14.81 23.60
CA ASN A 97 5.10 -15.48 24.80
C ASN A 97 5.53 -14.54 25.94
N LYS A 98 5.54 -13.20 25.70
CA LYS A 98 6.07 -12.23 26.68
C LYS A 98 5.01 -11.28 27.23
N ASP A 99 4.11 -10.85 26.37
CA ASP A 99 3.08 -9.87 26.71
C ASP A 99 1.89 -10.03 25.75
N ARG A 100 0.90 -10.79 26.22
CA ARG A 100 -0.27 -11.15 25.42
C ARG A 100 -1.06 -9.92 24.94
N ALA A 101 -1.15 -8.86 25.75
CA ALA A 101 -1.86 -7.63 25.37
C ALA A 101 -1.14 -6.93 24.19
N ASN A 102 0.19 -6.82 24.26
CA ASN A 102 0.98 -6.27 23.16
C ASN A 102 0.93 -7.14 21.90
N ALA A 103 0.87 -8.48 22.04
CA ALA A 103 0.70 -9.38 20.90
C ALA A 103 -0.63 -9.11 20.18
N VAL A 104 -1.74 -9.05 20.92
CA VAL A 104 -3.08 -8.78 20.36
C VAL A 104 -3.09 -7.44 19.61
N VAL A 105 -2.63 -6.36 20.25
CA VAL A 105 -2.59 -5.04 19.62
C VAL A 105 -1.71 -5.03 18.35
N THR A 106 -0.57 -5.72 18.38
CA THR A 106 0.31 -5.81 17.20
C THR A 106 -0.36 -6.59 16.07
N CYS A 107 -1.05 -7.70 16.38
CA CYS A 107 -1.80 -8.47 15.41
C CYS A 107 -2.94 -7.65 14.78
N ILE A 108 -3.66 -6.83 15.57
CA ILE A 108 -4.70 -5.95 15.05
C ILE A 108 -4.13 -5.00 13.99
N PHE A 109 -3.05 -4.27 14.31
CA PHE A 109 -2.44 -3.34 13.35
C PHE A 109 -1.86 -4.07 12.13
N LEU A 110 -1.27 -5.24 12.31
CA LEU A 110 -0.75 -6.04 11.20
C LEU A 110 -1.88 -6.52 10.28
N THR A 111 -3.03 -6.93 10.84
CA THR A 111 -4.21 -7.30 10.06
C THR A 111 -4.77 -6.12 9.27
N MET A 112 -4.87 -4.94 9.90
CA MET A 112 -5.30 -3.71 9.22
C MET A 112 -4.34 -3.35 8.06
N PHE A 113 -3.04 -3.48 8.28
CA PHE A 113 -2.02 -3.26 7.26
C PHE A 113 -2.17 -4.24 6.07
N ILE A 114 -2.31 -5.54 6.36
CA ILE A 114 -2.51 -6.57 5.32
C ILE A 114 -3.80 -6.32 4.55
N ALA A 115 -4.89 -5.99 5.24
CA ALA A 115 -6.18 -5.70 4.60
C ALA A 115 -6.07 -4.52 3.63
N TYR A 116 -5.42 -3.43 4.05
CA TYR A 116 -5.22 -2.26 3.18
C TYR A 116 -4.35 -2.60 1.97
N THR A 117 -3.20 -3.24 2.17
CA THR A 117 -2.29 -3.59 1.06
C THR A 117 -2.92 -4.57 0.07
N SER A 118 -3.78 -5.48 0.54
CA SER A 118 -4.55 -6.37 -0.33
C SER A 118 -5.62 -5.59 -1.11
N GLN A 119 -6.32 -4.66 -0.48
CA GLN A 119 -7.29 -3.79 -1.15
C GLN A 119 -6.62 -2.91 -2.21
N ALA A 120 -5.41 -2.45 -1.98
CA ALA A 120 -4.63 -1.63 -2.91
C ALA A 120 -4.37 -2.30 -4.28
N CYS A 121 -4.48 -3.64 -4.37
CA CYS A 121 -4.45 -4.36 -5.64
C CYS A 121 -5.67 -4.07 -6.54
N PHE A 122 -6.78 -3.62 -5.95
CA PHE A 122 -8.06 -3.42 -6.65
C PHE A 122 -8.59 -2.00 -6.52
N ASN A 123 -7.85 -1.11 -5.87
CA ASN A 123 -8.25 0.28 -5.69
C ASN A 123 -7.01 1.18 -5.65
N SER A 124 -7.18 2.45 -6.03
CA SER A 124 -6.15 3.46 -5.85
C SER A 124 -6.32 4.16 -4.51
N SER A 125 -5.22 4.63 -3.93
CA SER A 125 -5.24 5.46 -2.74
C SER A 125 -6.11 6.70 -2.93
N VAL A 126 -6.93 6.98 -1.94
CA VAL A 126 -7.77 8.18 -1.93
C VAL A 126 -7.46 9.00 -0.69
N VAL A 127 -7.61 10.32 -0.82
CA VAL A 127 -7.27 11.29 0.23
C VAL A 127 -7.93 10.94 1.58
N ASN A 128 -9.12 10.37 1.55
CA ASN A 128 -9.87 10.01 2.75
C ASN A 128 -9.31 8.79 3.51
N THR A 129 -8.62 7.86 2.83
CA THR A 129 -8.12 6.60 3.44
C THR A 129 -6.60 6.57 3.59
N ALA A 130 -5.86 7.27 2.75
CA ALA A 130 -4.40 7.29 2.78
C ALA A 130 -3.83 7.71 4.16
N PRO A 131 -4.32 8.74 4.85
CA PRO A 131 -3.79 9.12 6.16
C PRO A 131 -3.89 8.01 7.20
N TYR A 132 -5.00 7.27 7.21
CA TYR A 132 -5.18 6.14 8.14
C TYR A 132 -4.18 5.01 7.87
N PHE A 133 -3.92 4.73 6.61
CA PHE A 133 -2.89 3.74 6.23
C PHE A 133 -1.50 4.12 6.76
N TRP A 134 -1.08 5.37 6.59
CA TRP A 134 0.22 5.84 7.07
C TRP A 134 0.34 5.78 8.59
N VAL A 135 -0.75 6.08 9.32
CA VAL A 135 -0.80 5.90 10.78
C VAL A 135 -0.66 4.43 11.16
N VAL A 136 -1.40 3.53 10.51
CA VAL A 136 -1.32 2.08 10.77
C VAL A 136 0.09 1.56 10.48
N LEU A 137 0.68 1.97 9.35
CA LEU A 137 2.05 1.63 8.97
C LEU A 137 3.05 2.06 10.05
N GLY A 138 2.95 3.31 10.52
CA GLY A 138 3.78 3.81 11.62
C GLY A 138 3.60 3.01 12.90
N MET A 139 2.38 2.62 13.24
CA MET A 139 2.08 1.80 14.42
C MET A 139 2.67 0.39 14.31
N VAL A 140 2.59 -0.25 13.14
CA VAL A 140 3.22 -1.55 12.88
C VAL A 140 4.74 -1.46 13.07
N MET A 141 5.37 -0.41 12.57
CA MET A 141 6.82 -0.21 12.66
C MET A 141 7.28 0.15 14.07
N THR A 142 6.54 0.98 14.80
CA THR A 142 6.93 1.49 16.14
C THR A 142 6.86 0.43 17.21
N LYS A 143 5.96 -0.54 17.10
CA LYS A 143 5.80 -1.61 18.10
C LYS A 143 7.05 -2.47 18.29
N ASN A 144 7.94 -2.48 17.34
CA ASN A 144 9.23 -3.18 17.46
C ASN A 144 10.19 -2.53 18.47
N HIS A 145 9.93 -1.28 18.89
CA HIS A 145 10.79 -0.49 19.79
C HIS A 145 10.19 -0.27 21.18
N GLN A 146 8.94 -0.68 21.45
CA GLN A 146 8.33 -0.43 22.74
C GLN A 146 8.82 -1.40 23.81
N ARG A 147 9.28 -0.83 24.94
CA ARG A 147 9.53 -1.57 26.19
C ARG A 147 8.19 -2.15 26.69
N PRO A 148 8.18 -3.36 27.31
CA PRO A 148 6.95 -3.97 27.83
C PRO A 148 6.15 -3.00 28.68
N PHE A 149 4.81 -3.02 28.53
CA PHE A 149 3.88 -2.12 29.24
C PHE A 149 4.10 -2.13 30.78
N GLY A 150 4.62 -3.21 31.33
CA GLY A 150 4.96 -3.36 32.77
C GLY A 150 6.27 -2.71 33.21
N TYR A 151 7.12 -2.19 32.29
CA TYR A 151 8.44 -1.68 32.67
C TYR A 151 8.37 -0.44 33.55
N ARG A 152 7.40 0.46 33.30
CA ARG A 152 7.18 1.65 34.15
C ARG A 152 6.70 1.29 35.57
N LYS A 153 5.90 0.23 35.74
CA LYS A 153 5.49 -0.24 37.09
C LYS A 153 6.67 -0.78 37.88
N LYS A 154 7.57 -1.53 37.23
CA LYS A 154 8.78 -2.07 37.89
C LYS A 154 9.76 -0.96 38.30
N LEU A 155 9.89 0.11 37.52
CA LEU A 155 10.74 1.24 37.90
C LEU A 155 10.17 2.01 39.09
N LYS A 156 8.83 2.29 39.11
CA LYS A 156 8.18 2.95 40.27
C LYS A 156 8.30 2.12 41.54
N GLN A 157 8.17 0.79 41.46
CA GLN A 157 8.34 -0.09 42.63
C GLN A 157 9.79 -0.15 43.15
N ARG A 158 10.79 0.03 42.27
CA ARG A 158 12.18 0.12 42.69
C ARG A 158 12.52 1.45 43.36
N GLN A 159 11.96 2.55 42.86
CA GLN A 159 12.13 3.89 43.45
C GLN A 159 11.39 4.09 44.77
N SER A 160 10.34 3.31 45.06
CA SER A 160 9.62 3.38 46.34
C SER A 160 10.24 2.47 47.40
N LYS A 161 11.27 1.68 47.08
CA LYS A 161 11.97 0.80 48.00
C LYS A 161 13.42 1.25 48.32
N SER A 162 13.86 2.33 47.69
CA SER A 162 15.10 3.06 48.03
C SER A 162 14.75 4.31 48.84
#